data_d290a512566d2a8850d39b2a6e4e55dd
#
_entry.id   d290a512566d2a8850d39b2a6e4e55dd
#
_cell.length_a   1.000
_cell.length_b   1.000
_cell.length_c   1.000
_cell.angle_alpha   90.00
_cell.angle_beta   90.00
_cell.angle_gamma   90.00
#
_symmetry.space_group_name_H-M   'P 1'
#
loop_
_entity.id
_entity.type
_entity.pdbx_description
1 polymer ?
#
loop_
_entity_poly.entity_id
_entity_poly.type
_entity_poly.pdbx_seq_one_letter_code
_entity_poly.pdbx_strand_id
1 'polypeptide(L)'
;MAHTETMLESREIFNGRVIRVTVDKVQLEDGTTSTREIVHHHGGACILPVDADGSVTMVRQFRYAFGEEIWELPAGKLEADEDPFEAAKRELSEECGLTADNYIDLGVVYATVGYDSEKIYLWAATGLHSTAQHLDAGEFIDVVKMPFDEALGLVMDGTIKDSKTQVALLKYAQLRAKV
;
A
#
# COMPACT_ATOMS: atom_id res chain seq x y z
N MET A 1 26.59 16.33 4.40
CA MET A 1 26.60 15.29 5.46
C MET A 1 25.20 14.77 5.58
N ALA A 2 25.01 13.47 5.82
CA ALA A 2 23.67 12.93 6.07
C ALA A 2 23.26 13.27 7.50
N HIS A 3 22.05 13.75 7.70
CA HIS A 3 21.47 13.98 9.03
C HIS A 3 21.12 12.66 9.69
N THR A 4 21.41 12.51 10.98
CA THR A 4 21.16 11.28 11.74
C THR A 4 20.68 11.58 13.16
N GLU A 5 19.91 10.65 13.72
CA GLU A 5 19.54 10.64 15.13
C GLU A 5 19.97 9.30 15.73
N THR A 6 20.42 9.31 16.96
CA THR A 6 20.85 8.09 17.66
C THR A 6 19.85 7.73 18.75
N MET A 7 19.26 6.53 18.67
CA MET A 7 18.36 6.03 19.70
C MET A 7 19.16 5.73 20.99
N LEU A 8 18.74 6.33 22.11
CA LEU A 8 19.34 6.14 23.44
C LEU A 8 18.54 5.15 24.29
N GLU A 9 17.22 5.21 24.21
CA GLU A 9 16.30 4.38 24.98
C GLU A 9 15.00 4.20 24.20
N SER A 10 14.38 3.04 24.27
CA SER A 10 13.08 2.75 23.69
C SER A 10 12.14 2.17 24.73
N ARG A 11 10.92 2.70 24.80
CA ARG A 11 9.87 2.19 25.67
C ARG A 11 8.67 1.77 24.85
N GLU A 12 8.30 0.49 24.92
CA GLU A 12 7.08 -0.02 24.31
C GLU A 12 5.84 0.50 25.05
N ILE A 13 4.88 1.02 24.30
CA ILE A 13 3.61 1.58 24.81
C ILE A 13 2.44 0.65 24.49
N PHE A 14 2.48 0.04 23.30
CA PHE A 14 1.43 -0.86 22.82
C PHE A 14 2.02 -1.92 21.90
N ASN A 15 1.51 -3.14 21.99
CA ASN A 15 1.89 -4.25 21.11
C ASN A 15 0.62 -5.02 20.73
N GLY A 16 0.12 -4.73 19.52
CA GLY A 16 -1.10 -5.31 18.96
C GLY A 16 -0.81 -6.29 17.82
N ARG A 17 -1.88 -6.73 17.17
CA ARG A 17 -1.79 -7.65 16.03
C ARG A 17 -1.23 -7.00 14.76
N VAL A 18 -1.47 -5.70 14.57
CA VAL A 18 -1.14 -4.96 13.34
C VAL A 18 0.02 -4.01 13.57
N ILE A 19 0.00 -3.29 14.69
CA ILE A 19 0.99 -2.26 15.00
C ILE A 19 1.62 -2.50 16.38
N ARG A 20 2.86 -2.07 16.51
CA ARG A 20 3.55 -1.88 17.79
C ARG A 20 3.92 -0.41 17.92
N VAL A 21 3.73 0.19 19.08
CA VAL A 21 4.02 1.60 19.32
C VAL A 21 5.11 1.74 20.37
N THR A 22 6.13 2.53 20.07
CA THR A 22 7.19 2.90 21.00
C THR A 22 7.30 4.40 21.19
N VAL A 23 7.84 4.81 22.34
CA VAL A 23 8.36 6.16 22.57
C VAL A 23 9.86 6.04 22.78
N ASP A 24 10.62 6.57 21.84
CA ASP A 24 12.07 6.48 21.82
C ASP A 24 12.69 7.83 22.25
N LYS A 25 13.68 7.76 23.14
CA LYS A 25 14.56 8.90 23.43
C LYS A 25 15.72 8.89 22.45
N VAL A 26 15.92 9.99 21.75
CA VAL A 26 16.96 10.12 20.73
C VAL A 26 17.91 11.26 21.05
N GLN A 27 19.18 11.11 20.64
CA GLN A 27 20.15 12.20 20.60
C GLN A 27 20.16 12.82 19.20
N LEU A 28 20.05 14.13 19.14
CA LEU A 28 20.12 14.92 17.93
C LEU A 28 21.58 15.25 17.58
N GLU A 29 21.80 15.79 16.38
CA GLU A 29 23.15 16.11 15.86
C GLU A 29 23.91 17.16 16.69
N ASP A 30 23.19 18.06 17.34
CA ASP A 30 23.76 19.09 18.23
C ASP A 30 24.06 18.56 19.64
N GLY A 31 23.87 17.27 19.89
CA GLY A 31 24.06 16.62 21.19
C GLY A 31 22.87 16.77 22.15
N THR A 32 21.84 17.51 21.82
CA THR A 32 20.60 17.61 22.61
C THR A 32 19.79 16.31 22.50
N THR A 33 18.78 16.15 23.33
CA THR A 33 17.90 14.99 23.30
C THR A 33 16.46 15.39 22.99
N SER A 34 15.74 14.48 22.32
CA SER A 34 14.32 14.62 21.98
C SER A 34 13.62 13.29 22.12
N THR A 35 12.32 13.25 21.88
CA THR A 35 11.53 12.02 21.83
C THR A 35 10.93 11.80 20.45
N ARG A 36 10.74 10.52 20.10
CA ARG A 36 10.04 10.08 18.89
C ARG A 36 8.96 9.08 19.27
N GLU A 37 7.76 9.31 18.79
CA GLU A 37 6.66 8.35 18.88
C GLU A 37 6.63 7.59 17.57
N ILE A 38 6.83 6.27 17.64
CA ILE A 38 6.97 5.44 16.43
C ILE A 38 5.88 4.38 16.41
N VAL A 39 5.16 4.32 15.31
CA VAL A 39 4.29 3.20 14.93
C VAL A 39 5.13 2.23 14.08
N HIS A 40 5.33 1.03 14.58
CA HIS A 40 6.02 -0.03 13.83
C HIS A 40 4.97 -0.88 13.10
N HIS A 41 5.14 -1.03 11.80
CA HIS A 41 4.30 -1.84 10.92
C HIS A 41 5.17 -2.74 10.03
N HIS A 42 4.68 -3.93 9.68
CA HIS A 42 5.43 -4.89 8.84
C HIS A 42 5.53 -4.45 7.38
N GLY A 43 4.69 -3.51 6.96
CA GLY A 43 4.56 -3.07 5.58
C GLY A 43 3.40 -3.74 4.86
N GLY A 44 3.24 -3.40 3.60
CA GLY A 44 2.21 -3.93 2.73
C GLY A 44 2.64 -3.98 1.27
N ALA A 45 1.87 -4.70 0.47
CA ALA A 45 2.02 -4.78 -0.97
C ALA A 45 0.72 -4.32 -1.64
N CYS A 46 0.84 -3.60 -2.74
CA CYS A 46 -0.28 -3.08 -3.52
C CYS A 46 -0.03 -3.33 -5.00
N ILE A 47 -1.05 -3.72 -5.73
CA ILE A 47 -0.93 -4.08 -7.13
C ILE A 47 -2.02 -3.41 -7.97
N LEU A 48 -1.63 -2.84 -9.12
CA LEU A 48 -2.51 -2.26 -10.13
C LEU A 48 -2.74 -3.28 -11.25
N PRO A 49 -3.89 -3.97 -11.29
CA PRO A 49 -4.21 -4.89 -12.37
C PRO A 49 -4.71 -4.10 -13.59
N VAL A 50 -4.03 -4.25 -14.73
CA VAL A 50 -4.36 -3.58 -15.99
C VAL A 50 -4.67 -4.61 -17.05
N ASP A 51 -5.88 -4.56 -17.57
CA ASP A 51 -6.36 -5.46 -18.61
C ASP A 51 -5.92 -5.01 -20.01
N ALA A 52 -5.98 -5.92 -20.96
CA ALA A 52 -5.62 -5.67 -22.36
C ALA A 52 -6.49 -4.61 -23.04
N ASP A 53 -7.74 -4.42 -22.58
CA ASP A 53 -8.64 -3.38 -23.07
C ASP A 53 -8.37 -1.99 -22.46
N GLY A 54 -7.35 -1.88 -21.58
CA GLY A 54 -6.99 -0.64 -20.90
C GLY A 54 -7.85 -0.33 -19.67
N SER A 55 -8.67 -1.26 -19.20
CA SER A 55 -9.37 -1.14 -17.92
C SER A 55 -8.49 -1.59 -16.77
N VAL A 56 -8.85 -1.16 -15.57
CA VAL A 56 -8.19 -1.53 -14.31
C VAL A 56 -9.19 -2.14 -13.34
N THR A 57 -8.70 -3.05 -12.50
CA THR A 57 -9.51 -3.62 -11.44
C THR A 57 -9.21 -2.87 -10.15
N MET A 58 -10.26 -2.30 -9.59
CA MET A 58 -10.26 -1.58 -8.31
C MET A 58 -11.03 -2.39 -7.27
N VAL A 59 -10.78 -2.11 -6.02
CA VAL A 59 -11.57 -2.62 -4.90
C VAL A 59 -12.22 -1.48 -4.13
N ARG A 60 -13.37 -1.76 -3.52
CA ARG A 60 -14.04 -0.82 -2.62
C ARG A 60 -14.37 -1.56 -1.33
N GLN A 61 -13.96 -1.01 -0.21
CA GLN A 61 -14.16 -1.60 1.10
C GLN A 61 -14.36 -0.54 2.19
N PHE A 62 -15.08 -0.92 3.25
CA PHE A 62 -15.27 -0.06 4.40
C PHE A 62 -14.01 0.02 5.25
N ARG A 63 -13.50 1.22 5.48
CA ARG A 63 -12.34 1.48 6.34
C ARG A 63 -12.79 2.11 7.65
N TYR A 64 -12.84 1.30 8.70
CA TYR A 64 -13.35 1.70 10.02
C TYR A 64 -12.68 2.97 10.56
N ALA A 65 -11.38 3.15 10.35
CA ALA A 65 -10.63 4.33 10.80
C ALA A 65 -11.15 5.65 10.20
N PHE A 66 -11.76 5.60 9.01
CA PHE A 66 -12.32 6.76 8.31
C PHE A 66 -13.85 6.79 8.36
N GLY A 67 -14.50 5.69 8.73
CA GLY A 67 -15.96 5.56 8.79
C GLY A 67 -16.65 5.60 7.42
N GLU A 68 -15.92 5.31 6.34
CA GLU A 68 -16.43 5.37 4.97
C GLU A 68 -15.91 4.21 4.10
N GLU A 69 -16.59 3.94 2.99
CA GLU A 69 -16.06 3.08 1.92
C GLU A 69 -15.04 3.83 1.10
N ILE A 70 -13.89 3.20 0.86
CA ILE A 70 -12.76 3.79 0.14
C ILE A 70 -12.48 2.98 -1.13
N TRP A 71 -12.20 3.69 -2.21
CA TRP A 71 -11.66 3.14 -3.45
C TRP A 71 -10.17 2.89 -3.31
N GLU A 72 -9.75 1.67 -3.53
CA GLU A 72 -8.38 1.22 -3.40
C GLU A 72 -7.97 0.33 -4.58
N LEU A 73 -6.68 0.14 -4.75
CA LEU A 73 -6.14 -1.00 -5.48
C LEU A 73 -6.05 -2.22 -4.55
N PRO A 74 -6.11 -3.44 -5.07
CA PRO A 74 -5.84 -4.65 -4.29
C PRO A 74 -4.54 -4.53 -3.51
N ALA A 75 -4.63 -4.77 -2.19
CA ALA A 75 -3.48 -4.56 -1.33
C ALA A 75 -3.67 -5.18 0.06
N GLY A 76 -2.62 -5.76 0.61
CA GLY A 76 -2.63 -6.25 1.96
C GLY A 76 -1.30 -6.15 2.69
N LYS A 77 -1.32 -6.53 3.95
CA LYS A 77 -0.14 -6.53 4.82
C LYS A 77 0.80 -7.66 4.45
N LEU A 78 2.09 -7.42 4.62
CA LEU A 78 3.07 -8.49 4.56
C LEU A 78 2.90 -9.44 5.76
N GLU A 79 2.92 -10.72 5.49
CA GLU A 79 3.12 -11.73 6.53
C GLU A 79 4.56 -11.72 7.05
N ALA A 80 4.82 -12.45 8.14
CA ALA A 80 6.17 -12.52 8.68
C ALA A 80 7.13 -13.14 7.65
N ASP A 81 8.21 -12.41 7.35
CA ASP A 81 9.25 -12.80 6.39
C ASP A 81 8.76 -13.00 4.93
N GLU A 82 7.56 -12.51 4.60
CA GLU A 82 7.01 -12.60 3.24
C GLU A 82 7.75 -11.65 2.30
N ASP A 83 8.12 -12.16 1.12
CA ASP A 83 8.62 -11.33 0.03
C ASP A 83 7.52 -10.39 -0.47
N PRO A 84 7.74 -9.08 -0.56
CA PRO A 84 6.70 -8.12 -0.95
C PRO A 84 6.12 -8.36 -2.35
N PHE A 85 6.89 -8.94 -3.28
CA PHE A 85 6.40 -9.26 -4.61
C PHE A 85 5.45 -10.47 -4.58
N GLU A 86 5.77 -11.49 -3.78
CA GLU A 86 4.88 -12.63 -3.59
C GLU A 86 3.59 -12.21 -2.87
N ALA A 87 3.68 -11.30 -1.88
CA ALA A 87 2.50 -10.70 -1.26
C ALA A 87 1.60 -10.00 -2.28
N ALA A 88 2.15 -9.20 -3.19
CA ALA A 88 1.36 -8.52 -4.22
C ALA A 88 0.62 -9.51 -5.13
N LYS A 89 1.23 -10.65 -5.49
CA LYS A 89 0.59 -11.70 -6.29
C LYS A 89 -0.50 -12.43 -5.51
N ARG A 90 -0.25 -12.70 -4.22
CA ARG A 90 -1.22 -13.32 -3.33
C ARG A 90 -2.47 -12.44 -3.19
N GLU A 91 -2.30 -11.15 -2.87
CA GLU A 91 -3.40 -10.19 -2.74
C GLU A 91 -4.20 -10.00 -4.03
N LEU A 92 -3.52 -9.98 -5.20
CA LEU A 92 -4.20 -9.95 -6.50
C LEU A 92 -5.14 -11.16 -6.67
N SER A 93 -4.68 -12.33 -6.27
CA SER A 93 -5.47 -13.57 -6.35
C SER A 93 -6.59 -13.60 -5.31
N GLU A 94 -6.28 -13.28 -4.06
CA GLU A 94 -7.23 -13.37 -2.94
C GLU A 94 -8.35 -12.35 -3.07
N GLU A 95 -8.03 -11.07 -3.28
CA GLU A 95 -9.02 -10.00 -3.33
C GLU A 95 -9.77 -9.92 -4.66
N CYS A 96 -9.09 -10.16 -5.79
CA CYS A 96 -9.68 -9.94 -7.12
C CYS A 96 -9.95 -11.22 -7.92
N GLY A 97 -9.45 -12.38 -7.48
CA GLY A 97 -9.53 -13.61 -8.28
C GLY A 97 -8.76 -13.47 -9.60
N LEU A 98 -7.58 -12.86 -9.59
CA LEU A 98 -6.76 -12.62 -10.76
C LEU A 98 -5.32 -13.12 -10.55
N THR A 99 -4.70 -13.58 -11.63
CA THR A 99 -3.25 -13.76 -11.76
C THR A 99 -2.76 -13.02 -12.99
N ALA A 100 -1.44 -12.85 -13.16
CA ALA A 100 -0.89 -12.09 -14.29
C ALA A 100 0.38 -12.72 -14.84
N ASP A 101 0.67 -12.46 -16.14
CA ASP A 101 1.89 -12.90 -16.80
C ASP A 101 3.07 -11.95 -16.55
N ASN A 102 2.80 -10.63 -16.43
CA ASN A 102 3.84 -9.63 -16.35
C ASN A 102 3.59 -8.69 -15.18
N TYR A 103 4.68 -8.29 -14.52
CA TYR A 103 4.67 -7.38 -13.39
C TYR A 103 5.69 -6.27 -13.62
N ILE A 104 5.29 -5.05 -13.30
CA ILE A 104 6.11 -3.85 -13.42
C ILE A 104 6.29 -3.28 -12.02
N ASP A 105 7.54 -3.18 -11.56
CA ASP A 105 7.86 -2.52 -10.29
C ASP A 105 7.58 -1.02 -10.38
N LEU A 106 6.68 -0.53 -9.53
CA LEU A 106 6.37 0.89 -9.38
C LEU A 106 7.09 1.50 -8.17
N GLY A 107 7.90 0.72 -7.46
CA GLY A 107 8.71 1.14 -6.32
C GLY A 107 7.95 1.09 -4.99
N VAL A 108 8.50 1.78 -3.99
CA VAL A 108 7.99 1.81 -2.63
C VAL A 108 7.51 3.20 -2.25
N VAL A 109 6.47 3.27 -1.42
CA VAL A 109 6.00 4.50 -0.77
C VAL A 109 5.99 4.32 0.74
N TYR A 110 6.20 5.41 1.46
CA TYR A 110 6.05 5.50 2.90
C TYR A 110 4.73 6.20 3.20
N ALA A 111 3.85 5.55 3.95
CA ALA A 111 2.51 6.06 4.21
C ALA A 111 2.55 7.38 5.00
N THR A 112 3.35 7.44 6.07
CA THR A 112 3.43 8.61 6.96
C THR A 112 4.83 8.74 7.56
N VAL A 113 5.73 9.44 6.88
CA VAL A 113 7.17 9.51 7.20
C VAL A 113 7.50 10.10 8.57
N GLY A 114 6.55 10.78 9.23
CA GLY A 114 6.81 11.47 10.50
C GLY A 114 6.84 10.56 11.73
N TYR A 115 6.11 9.45 11.71
CA TYR A 115 5.98 8.57 12.87
C TYR A 115 5.69 7.10 12.54
N ASP A 116 5.36 6.76 11.30
CA ASP A 116 5.02 5.40 10.89
C ASP A 116 6.15 4.78 10.08
N SER A 117 6.48 3.54 10.37
CA SER A 117 7.50 2.77 9.66
C SER A 117 6.95 1.98 8.47
N GLU A 118 5.66 2.10 8.17
CA GLU A 118 5.02 1.35 7.09
C GLU A 118 5.66 1.66 5.74
N LYS A 119 6.02 0.61 5.03
CA LYS A 119 6.46 0.62 3.64
C LYS A 119 5.42 -0.10 2.80
N ILE A 120 4.91 0.56 1.77
CA ILE A 120 3.99 -0.07 0.83
C ILE A 120 4.70 -0.24 -0.50
N TYR A 121 4.87 -1.48 -0.93
CA TYR A 121 5.50 -1.85 -2.19
C TYR A 121 4.45 -1.88 -3.29
N LEU A 122 4.74 -1.26 -4.44
CA LEU A 122 3.77 -1.04 -5.51
C LEU A 122 4.19 -1.77 -6.78
N TRP A 123 3.24 -2.48 -7.39
CA TRP A 123 3.40 -3.09 -8.72
C TRP A 123 2.22 -2.75 -9.63
N ALA A 124 2.44 -2.87 -10.93
CA ALA A 124 1.38 -3.04 -11.91
C ALA A 124 1.46 -4.44 -12.51
N ALA A 125 0.31 -5.04 -12.83
CA ALA A 125 0.19 -6.36 -13.41
C ALA A 125 -0.55 -6.30 -14.75
N THR A 126 -0.05 -7.02 -15.76
CA THR A 126 -0.65 -7.11 -17.09
C THR A 126 -0.66 -8.57 -17.58
N GLY A 127 -1.48 -8.89 -18.60
CA GLY A 127 -1.70 -10.27 -18.99
C GLY A 127 -2.51 -11.01 -17.93
N LEU A 128 -3.66 -10.45 -17.59
CA LEU A 128 -4.50 -10.93 -16.49
C LEU A 128 -5.25 -12.20 -16.85
N HIS A 129 -5.31 -13.15 -15.92
CA HIS A 129 -6.08 -14.39 -16.01
C HIS A 129 -6.98 -14.53 -14.79
N SER A 130 -8.21 -15.00 -15.01
CA SER A 130 -9.16 -15.22 -13.93
C SER A 130 -8.81 -16.48 -13.13
N THR A 131 -8.93 -16.39 -11.82
CA THR A 131 -8.87 -17.50 -10.87
C THR A 131 -9.99 -17.37 -9.83
N ALA A 132 -10.05 -18.24 -8.83
CA ALA A 132 -11.01 -18.09 -7.75
C ALA A 132 -10.58 -16.98 -6.78
N GLN A 133 -11.54 -16.15 -6.38
CA GLN A 133 -11.36 -15.19 -5.29
C GLN A 133 -11.44 -15.91 -3.94
N HIS A 134 -10.59 -15.53 -2.99
CA HIS A 134 -10.53 -16.13 -1.65
C HIS A 134 -10.30 -15.05 -0.61
N LEU A 135 -11.36 -14.32 -0.24
CA LEU A 135 -11.28 -13.30 0.79
C LEU A 135 -11.03 -13.92 2.18
N ASP A 136 -10.30 -13.20 2.99
CA ASP A 136 -10.09 -13.54 4.38
C ASP A 136 -11.39 -13.47 5.19
N ALA A 137 -11.45 -14.20 6.31
CA ALA A 137 -12.62 -14.20 7.17
C ALA A 137 -12.89 -12.80 7.76
N GLY A 138 -14.04 -12.24 7.41
CA GLY A 138 -14.45 -10.90 7.84
C GLY A 138 -14.06 -9.78 6.87
N GLU A 139 -13.50 -10.09 5.70
CA GLU A 139 -13.35 -9.16 4.61
C GLU A 139 -14.58 -9.07 3.74
N PHE A 140 -14.99 -7.86 3.42
CA PHE A 140 -16.10 -7.54 2.53
C PHE A 140 -15.63 -6.51 1.51
N ILE A 141 -15.36 -6.98 0.30
CA ILE A 141 -14.72 -6.20 -0.76
C ILE A 141 -15.58 -6.28 -2.03
N ASP A 142 -15.93 -5.12 -2.57
CA ASP A 142 -16.50 -5.02 -3.92
C ASP A 142 -15.35 -4.90 -4.92
N VAL A 143 -15.31 -5.79 -5.90
CA VAL A 143 -14.35 -5.74 -7.02
C VAL A 143 -15.02 -5.06 -8.21
N VAL A 144 -14.43 -3.99 -8.71
CA VAL A 144 -15.00 -3.16 -9.78
C VAL A 144 -13.96 -2.95 -10.88
N LYS A 145 -14.33 -3.29 -12.10
CA LYS A 145 -13.54 -3.00 -13.30
C LYS A 145 -14.00 -1.67 -13.90
N MET A 146 -13.06 -0.75 -14.19
CA MET A 146 -13.34 0.54 -14.82
C MET A 146 -12.23 0.94 -15.79
N PRO A 147 -12.49 1.84 -16.76
CA PRO A 147 -11.45 2.38 -17.61
C PRO A 147 -10.34 3.05 -16.80
N PHE A 148 -9.08 2.87 -17.20
CA PHE A 148 -7.94 3.50 -16.50
C PHE A 148 -8.08 5.01 -16.38
N ASP A 149 -8.53 5.68 -17.45
CA ASP A 149 -8.67 7.14 -17.49
C ASP A 149 -9.81 7.63 -16.57
N GLU A 150 -10.82 6.79 -16.31
CA GLU A 150 -11.86 7.05 -15.29
C GLU A 150 -11.24 6.97 -13.90
N ALA A 151 -10.51 5.90 -13.58
CA ALA A 151 -9.81 5.76 -12.29
C ALA A 151 -8.85 6.94 -12.04
N LEU A 152 -8.12 7.37 -13.08
CA LEU A 152 -7.25 8.55 -13.00
C LEU A 152 -8.04 9.84 -12.77
N GLY A 153 -9.21 9.99 -13.39
CA GLY A 153 -10.13 11.10 -13.15
C GLY A 153 -10.58 11.17 -11.69
N LEU A 154 -10.93 10.02 -11.09
CA LEU A 154 -11.31 9.91 -9.68
C LEU A 154 -10.14 10.23 -8.70
N VAL A 155 -8.89 10.06 -9.13
CA VAL A 155 -7.72 10.56 -8.38
C VAL A 155 -7.67 12.09 -8.45
N MET A 156 -7.84 12.66 -9.66
CA MET A 156 -7.68 14.09 -9.88
C MET A 156 -8.81 14.93 -9.27
N ASP A 157 -10.01 14.39 -9.12
CA ASP A 157 -11.14 15.06 -8.48
C ASP A 157 -11.21 14.84 -6.95
N GLY A 158 -10.30 13.99 -6.40
CA GLY A 158 -10.21 13.70 -4.97
C GLY A 158 -11.19 12.63 -4.45
N THR A 159 -11.89 11.93 -5.33
CA THR A 159 -12.76 10.80 -4.95
C THR A 159 -11.93 9.63 -4.45
N ILE A 160 -10.83 9.28 -5.13
CA ILE A 160 -9.85 8.32 -4.63
C ILE A 160 -8.91 9.05 -3.68
N LYS A 161 -9.03 8.74 -2.38
CA LYS A 161 -8.24 9.36 -1.29
C LYS A 161 -7.04 8.54 -0.85
N ASP A 162 -7.03 7.24 -1.15
CA ASP A 162 -5.98 6.33 -0.74
C ASP A 162 -4.65 6.61 -1.45
N SER A 163 -3.61 6.89 -0.67
CA SER A 163 -2.31 7.36 -1.19
C SER A 163 -1.58 6.32 -2.06
N LYS A 164 -1.58 5.04 -1.66
CA LYS A 164 -0.94 3.97 -2.45
C LYS A 164 -1.58 3.82 -3.83
N THR A 165 -2.91 3.90 -3.87
CA THR A 165 -3.71 3.85 -5.10
C THR A 165 -3.40 5.04 -6.00
N GLN A 166 -3.42 6.26 -5.45
CA GLN A 166 -3.07 7.47 -6.20
C GLN A 166 -1.68 7.38 -6.81
N VAL A 167 -0.68 7.00 -6.00
CA VAL A 167 0.71 6.92 -6.47
C VAL A 167 0.87 5.85 -7.54
N ALA A 168 0.27 4.67 -7.39
CA ALA A 168 0.36 3.60 -8.38
C ALA A 168 -0.27 4.01 -9.72
N LEU A 169 -1.48 4.58 -9.71
CA LEU A 169 -2.17 5.06 -10.91
C LEU A 169 -1.38 6.17 -11.62
N LEU A 170 -0.89 7.17 -10.87
CA LEU A 170 -0.11 8.28 -11.44
C LEU A 170 1.23 7.83 -12.01
N LYS A 171 1.94 6.94 -11.32
CA LYS A 171 3.22 6.38 -11.83
C LYS A 171 2.99 5.57 -13.10
N TYR A 172 1.97 4.71 -13.11
CA TYR A 172 1.65 3.92 -14.30
C TYR A 172 1.21 4.79 -15.48
N ALA A 173 0.44 5.86 -15.25
CA ALA A 173 0.09 6.85 -16.27
C ALA A 173 1.33 7.45 -16.94
N GLN A 174 2.36 7.79 -16.17
CA GLN A 174 3.62 8.32 -16.71
C GLN A 174 4.43 7.28 -17.48
N LEU A 175 4.36 6.00 -17.12
CA LEU A 175 5.00 4.93 -17.87
C LEU A 175 4.29 4.67 -19.20
N ARG A 176 2.95 4.64 -19.20
CA ARG A 176 2.12 4.48 -20.39
C ARG A 176 2.35 5.59 -21.46
N ALA A 177 2.54 6.83 -21.01
CA ALA A 177 2.74 7.98 -21.89
C ALA A 177 4.11 7.99 -22.61
N LYS A 178 5.04 7.09 -22.25
CA LYS A 178 6.39 7.00 -22.85
C LYS A 178 6.50 5.91 -23.92
N VAL A 179 5.47 5.12 -24.11
CA VAL A 179 5.36 4.05 -25.10
C VAL A 179 4.48 4.51 -26.26
#